data_0aef89eb9beea0da3de3d7098d2b02d9
#
_entry.id   0aef89eb9beea0da3de3d7098d2b02d9
#
_cell.length_a   1.000
_cell.length_b   1.000
_cell.length_c   1.000
_cell.angle_alpha   90.00
_cell.angle_beta   90.00
_cell.angle_gamma   90.00
#
_symmetry.space_group_name_H-M   'P 1'
#
loop_
_entity.id
_entity.type
_entity.pdbx_description
1 polymer ?
#
loop_
_entity_poly.entity_id
_entity_poly.type
_entity_poly.pdbx_seq_one_letter_code
_entity_poly.pdbx_strand_id
1 'polypeptide(L)'
;MEYGFWLPIFGGWLRNVDDESMPPTFEYAKQTAQAAEQLGFSTTLIAELNLNDIKGVSAPSLEAWTTAAALAAVTDRLEIMTAVRPGFHNPAVTAKMAANIDQLSNGRFTLNVVSAWWEEEARQYGGVFTAHDERYDRTEEFVIVLKELWKEEEFSYKGNFYELHHTHLSPKPVQKQGIKIYVGGESE
;
A
#
# COMPACT_ATOMS: atom_id res chain seq x y z
N MET A 1 23.18 -8.24 2.82
CA MET A 1 22.35 -7.77 1.69
C MET A 1 20.93 -8.22 1.96
N GLU A 2 19.96 -7.33 1.81
CA GLU A 2 18.55 -7.65 2.01
C GLU A 2 17.88 -7.83 0.65
N TYR A 3 16.98 -8.79 0.53
CA TYR A 3 16.26 -9.09 -0.69
C TYR A 3 14.76 -8.95 -0.44
N GLY A 4 14.08 -8.26 -1.36
CA GLY A 4 12.63 -8.16 -1.41
C GLY A 4 12.09 -8.73 -2.72
N PHE A 5 10.78 -8.93 -2.79
CA PHE A 5 10.09 -9.36 -3.99
C PHE A 5 8.72 -8.71 -4.12
N TRP A 6 8.22 -8.66 -5.34
CA TRP A 6 6.85 -8.25 -5.62
C TRP A 6 5.91 -9.43 -5.45
N LEU A 7 4.87 -9.27 -4.64
CA LEU A 7 3.87 -10.31 -4.47
C LEU A 7 3.08 -10.52 -5.77
N PRO A 8 2.95 -11.75 -6.29
CA PRO A 8 2.29 -12.00 -7.58
C PRO A 8 0.76 -11.99 -7.47
N ILE A 9 0.17 -10.81 -7.35
CA ILE A 9 -1.28 -10.62 -7.18
C ILE A 9 -2.06 -10.47 -8.48
N PHE A 10 -1.38 -10.47 -9.64
CA PHE A 10 -1.96 -10.19 -10.96
C PHE A 10 -2.03 -11.42 -11.88
N GLY A 11 -1.70 -12.61 -11.41
CA GLY A 11 -1.59 -13.79 -12.26
C GLY A 11 -0.26 -13.90 -13.01
N GLY A 12 0.79 -13.32 -12.45
CA GLY A 12 2.13 -13.23 -13.03
C GLY A 12 2.52 -11.80 -13.40
N TRP A 13 3.68 -11.66 -14.02
CA TRP A 13 4.32 -10.37 -14.33
C TRP A 13 4.64 -10.15 -15.80
N LEU A 14 4.54 -11.21 -16.62
CA LEU A 14 4.88 -11.16 -18.05
C LEU A 14 3.63 -10.84 -18.86
N ARG A 15 3.61 -9.69 -19.53
CA ARG A 15 2.47 -9.22 -20.34
C ARG A 15 2.15 -10.09 -21.55
N ASN A 16 3.14 -10.82 -22.06
CA ASN A 16 3.05 -11.67 -23.25
C ASN A 16 2.94 -13.17 -22.94
N VAL A 17 2.68 -13.53 -21.68
CA VAL A 17 2.46 -14.90 -21.24
C VAL A 17 1.10 -14.97 -20.56
N ASP A 18 0.17 -15.73 -21.11
CA ASP A 18 -1.21 -15.81 -20.60
C ASP A 18 -1.28 -16.52 -19.25
N ASP A 19 -0.55 -17.62 -19.11
CA ASP A 19 -0.49 -18.41 -17.87
C ASP A 19 0.97 -18.60 -17.42
N GLU A 20 1.31 -17.98 -16.30
CA GLU A 20 2.60 -18.15 -15.63
C GLU A 20 2.52 -19.13 -14.46
N SER A 21 1.41 -19.85 -14.31
CA SER A 21 1.12 -20.71 -13.17
C SER A 21 1.17 -19.98 -11.82
N MET A 22 0.81 -18.70 -11.83
CA MET A 22 0.74 -17.81 -10.66
C MET A 22 -0.70 -17.33 -10.46
N PRO A 23 -1.62 -18.18 -9.99
CA PRO A 23 -3.02 -17.80 -9.86
C PRO A 23 -3.17 -16.61 -8.90
N PRO A 24 -3.96 -15.58 -9.24
CA PRO A 24 -4.20 -14.41 -8.38
C PRO A 24 -5.18 -14.76 -7.24
N THR A 25 -4.74 -15.65 -6.36
CA THR A 25 -5.50 -16.12 -5.20
C THR A 25 -4.73 -15.84 -3.92
N PHE A 26 -5.45 -15.61 -2.83
CA PHE A 26 -4.80 -15.41 -1.53
C PHE A 26 -3.98 -16.63 -1.10
N GLU A 27 -4.44 -17.85 -1.39
CA GLU A 27 -3.69 -19.06 -1.03
C GLU A 27 -2.33 -19.11 -1.72
N TYR A 28 -2.26 -18.78 -3.02
CA TYR A 28 -0.99 -18.70 -3.73
C TYR A 28 -0.09 -17.57 -3.18
N ALA A 29 -0.64 -16.39 -2.94
CA ALA A 29 0.08 -15.27 -2.36
C ALA A 29 0.65 -15.61 -0.97
N LYS A 30 -0.13 -16.27 -0.12
CA LYS A 30 0.28 -16.74 1.21
C LYS A 30 1.43 -17.76 1.12
N GLN A 31 1.27 -18.80 0.28
CA GLN A 31 2.32 -19.81 0.10
C GLN A 31 3.62 -19.20 -0.42
N THR A 32 3.53 -18.26 -1.37
CA THR A 32 4.69 -17.54 -1.89
C THR A 32 5.37 -16.70 -0.80
N ALA A 33 4.61 -15.95 -0.02
CA ALA A 33 5.15 -15.12 1.06
C ALA A 33 5.84 -15.97 2.14
N GLN A 34 5.21 -17.07 2.57
CA GLN A 34 5.78 -17.98 3.56
C GLN A 34 7.03 -18.69 3.05
N ALA A 35 7.04 -19.13 1.80
CA ALA A 35 8.21 -19.74 1.19
C ALA A 35 9.38 -18.73 1.05
N ALA A 36 9.09 -17.51 0.62
CA ALA A 36 10.08 -16.43 0.53
C ALA A 36 10.68 -16.09 1.91
N GLU A 37 9.84 -16.00 2.94
CA GLU A 37 10.29 -15.81 4.32
C GLU A 37 11.22 -16.92 4.81
N GLN A 38 10.92 -18.18 4.49
CA GLN A 38 11.77 -19.33 4.82
C GLN A 38 13.10 -19.29 4.07
N LEU A 39 13.12 -18.80 2.84
CA LEU A 39 14.31 -18.64 2.02
C LEU A 39 15.17 -17.41 2.39
N GLY A 40 14.69 -16.57 3.33
CA GLY A 40 15.44 -15.43 3.84
C GLY A 40 15.19 -14.12 3.11
N PHE A 41 14.11 -14.00 2.35
CA PHE A 41 13.64 -12.69 1.88
C PHE A 41 13.16 -11.85 3.08
N SER A 42 13.51 -10.57 3.07
CA SER A 42 13.20 -9.64 4.16
C SER A 42 11.92 -8.85 3.95
N THR A 43 11.53 -8.60 2.71
CA THR A 43 10.41 -7.71 2.36
C THR A 43 9.60 -8.24 1.18
N THR A 44 8.28 -8.08 1.23
CA THR A 44 7.42 -8.19 0.05
C THR A 44 6.76 -6.85 -0.25
N LEU A 45 6.67 -6.47 -1.53
CA LEU A 45 5.88 -5.33 -1.98
C LEU A 45 4.58 -5.80 -2.64
N ILE A 46 3.47 -5.27 -2.15
CA ILE A 46 2.14 -5.48 -2.72
C ILE A 46 1.77 -4.23 -3.51
N ALA A 47 1.70 -4.37 -4.82
CA ALA A 47 1.28 -3.28 -5.70
C ALA A 47 -0.20 -2.95 -5.48
N GLU A 48 -0.55 -1.68 -5.53
CA GLU A 48 -1.95 -1.26 -5.47
C GLU A 48 -2.45 -0.90 -6.87
N LEU A 49 -3.17 -1.83 -7.48
CA LEU A 49 -3.94 -1.62 -8.71
C LEU A 49 -5.28 -2.34 -8.57
N ASN A 50 -6.36 -1.63 -8.81
CA ASN A 50 -7.72 -2.18 -8.76
C ASN A 50 -8.09 -2.90 -10.06
N LEU A 51 -7.40 -2.56 -11.14
CA LEU A 51 -7.47 -3.23 -12.43
C LEU A 51 -6.15 -3.94 -12.71
N ASN A 52 -6.21 -5.01 -13.50
CA ASN A 52 -5.01 -5.76 -13.88
C ASN A 52 -4.40 -5.15 -15.15
N ASP A 53 -3.29 -4.43 -15.01
CA ASP A 53 -2.59 -3.83 -16.15
C ASP A 53 -1.59 -4.81 -16.83
N ILE A 54 -1.36 -5.98 -16.22
CA ILE A 54 -0.44 -7.01 -16.75
C ILE A 54 -1.15 -7.96 -17.70
N LYS A 55 -2.30 -8.52 -17.28
CA LYS A 55 -3.06 -9.52 -18.01
C LYS A 55 -4.32 -8.97 -18.70
N GLY A 56 -4.55 -7.65 -18.56
CA GLY A 56 -5.72 -6.94 -19.11
C GLY A 56 -6.74 -6.56 -18.03
N VAL A 57 -7.44 -5.45 -18.27
CA VAL A 57 -8.31 -4.80 -17.28
C VAL A 57 -9.44 -5.67 -16.71
N SER A 58 -9.84 -6.70 -17.40
CA SER A 58 -10.86 -7.66 -16.95
C SER A 58 -10.29 -8.89 -16.25
N ALA A 59 -8.96 -9.05 -16.24
CA ALA A 59 -8.33 -10.16 -15.55
C ALA A 59 -8.37 -9.95 -14.03
N PRO A 60 -8.43 -11.03 -13.23
CA PRO A 60 -8.48 -10.90 -11.78
C PRO A 60 -7.18 -10.34 -11.20
N SER A 61 -7.31 -9.61 -10.11
CA SER A 61 -6.23 -9.16 -9.23
C SER A 61 -6.68 -9.16 -7.79
N LEU A 62 -5.75 -9.30 -6.85
CA LEU A 62 -6.07 -9.15 -5.43
C LEU A 62 -5.97 -7.69 -5.02
N GLU A 63 -6.84 -7.26 -4.10
CA GLU A 63 -6.77 -5.94 -3.50
C GLU A 63 -5.62 -5.88 -2.48
N ALA A 64 -4.83 -4.80 -2.52
CA ALA A 64 -3.54 -4.72 -1.83
C ALA A 64 -3.66 -4.69 -0.29
N TRP A 65 -4.55 -3.87 0.26
CA TRP A 65 -4.63 -3.61 1.70
C TRP A 65 -5.21 -4.76 2.49
N THR A 66 -6.26 -5.40 1.96
CA THR A 66 -6.85 -6.60 2.57
C THR A 66 -5.92 -7.80 2.45
N THR A 67 -5.16 -7.90 1.35
CA THR A 67 -4.10 -8.90 1.20
C THR A 67 -2.98 -8.68 2.20
N ALA A 68 -2.54 -7.43 2.41
CA ALA A 68 -1.52 -7.08 3.39
C ALA A 68 -1.94 -7.46 4.82
N ALA A 69 -3.18 -7.14 5.21
CA ALA A 69 -3.71 -7.51 6.52
C ALA A 69 -3.74 -9.03 6.74
N ALA A 70 -4.15 -9.78 5.72
CA ALA A 70 -4.17 -11.23 5.77
C ALA A 70 -2.76 -11.84 5.86
N LEU A 71 -1.78 -11.29 5.09
CA LEU A 71 -0.39 -11.73 5.15
C LEU A 71 0.26 -11.40 6.51
N ALA A 72 -0.07 -10.25 7.09
CA ALA A 72 0.42 -9.87 8.42
C ALA A 72 0.09 -10.91 9.49
N ALA A 73 -1.06 -11.57 9.35
CA ALA A 73 -1.52 -12.59 10.30
C ALA A 73 -0.93 -14.01 10.06
N VAL A 74 -0.28 -14.25 8.91
CA VAL A 74 0.19 -15.60 8.51
C VAL A 74 1.70 -15.65 8.22
N THR A 75 2.43 -14.56 8.47
CA THR A 75 3.89 -14.46 8.37
C THR A 75 4.46 -13.95 9.70
N ASP A 76 5.72 -14.26 9.98
CA ASP A 76 6.34 -13.97 11.28
C ASP A 76 7.44 -12.89 11.24
N ARG A 77 8.19 -12.80 10.14
CA ARG A 77 9.37 -11.93 10.00
C ARG A 77 9.34 -11.02 8.78
N LEU A 78 8.60 -11.41 7.74
CA LEU A 78 8.57 -10.70 6.47
C LEU A 78 7.99 -9.29 6.66
N GLU A 79 8.74 -8.25 6.25
CA GLU A 79 8.23 -6.88 6.15
C GLU A 79 7.20 -6.82 5.01
N ILE A 80 6.03 -6.28 5.31
CA ILE A 80 4.92 -6.19 4.36
C ILE A 80 4.82 -4.74 3.92
N MET A 81 5.32 -4.46 2.74
CA MET A 81 5.22 -3.16 2.11
C MET A 81 3.99 -3.12 1.21
N THR A 82 3.11 -2.16 1.44
CA THR A 82 1.90 -1.99 0.61
C THR A 82 1.95 -0.65 -0.10
N ALA A 83 1.71 -0.66 -1.40
CA ALA A 83 1.56 0.57 -2.14
C ALA A 83 0.28 1.30 -1.71
N VAL A 84 0.32 2.64 -1.73
CA VAL A 84 -0.82 3.52 -1.49
C VAL A 84 -0.81 4.68 -2.46
N ARG A 85 -1.96 4.97 -3.05
CA ARG A 85 -2.13 6.06 -4.00
C ARG A 85 -3.10 7.11 -3.43
N PRO A 86 -2.63 8.29 -3.03
CA PRO A 86 -3.44 9.32 -2.34
C PRO A 86 -4.74 9.72 -3.06
N GLY A 87 -4.80 9.60 -4.39
CA GLY A 87 -6.00 9.87 -5.17
C GLY A 87 -7.16 8.87 -4.94
N PHE A 88 -6.89 7.72 -4.33
CA PHE A 88 -7.89 6.68 -4.02
C PHE A 88 -8.21 6.60 -2.52
N HIS A 89 -7.50 7.34 -1.67
CA HIS A 89 -7.56 7.16 -0.22
C HIS A 89 -7.83 8.46 0.54
N ASN A 90 -8.58 8.34 1.63
CA ASN A 90 -8.63 9.36 2.67
C ASN A 90 -7.46 9.15 3.65
N PRO A 91 -6.62 10.15 3.94
CA PRO A 91 -5.42 9.96 4.75
C PRO A 91 -5.71 9.53 6.19
N ALA A 92 -6.79 10.01 6.82
CA ALA A 92 -7.12 9.63 8.19
C ALA A 92 -7.57 8.16 8.28
N VAL A 93 -8.37 7.70 7.31
CA VAL A 93 -8.78 6.30 7.20
C VAL A 93 -7.56 5.41 6.91
N THR A 94 -6.68 5.86 6.02
CA THR A 94 -5.44 5.14 5.69
C THR A 94 -4.51 5.04 6.89
N ALA A 95 -4.32 6.13 7.64
CA ALA A 95 -3.54 6.11 8.87
C ALA A 95 -4.09 5.08 9.89
N LYS A 96 -5.41 4.97 9.98
CA LYS A 96 -6.08 4.00 10.86
C LYS A 96 -5.88 2.56 10.39
N MET A 97 -6.06 2.29 9.08
CA MET A 97 -5.84 0.96 8.51
C MET A 97 -4.38 0.54 8.66
N ALA A 98 -3.45 1.44 8.34
CA ALA A 98 -2.02 1.18 8.45
C ALA A 98 -1.61 0.85 9.89
N ALA A 99 -2.08 1.64 10.88
CA ALA A 99 -1.82 1.37 12.29
C ALA A 99 -2.39 0.00 12.72
N ASN A 100 -3.55 -0.40 12.21
CA ASN A 100 -4.12 -1.71 12.50
C ASN A 100 -3.30 -2.86 11.89
N ILE A 101 -2.86 -2.73 10.63
CA ILE A 101 -1.98 -3.74 9.99
C ILE A 101 -0.63 -3.81 10.70
N ASP A 102 -0.11 -2.68 11.17
CA ASP A 102 1.12 -2.63 11.95
C ASP A 102 0.98 -3.37 13.29
N GLN A 103 -0.18 -3.26 13.96
CA GLN A 103 -0.51 -4.07 15.13
C GLN A 103 -0.58 -5.58 14.79
N LEU A 104 -1.28 -5.94 13.70
CA LEU A 104 -1.40 -7.33 13.25
C LEU A 104 -0.05 -7.96 12.91
N SER A 105 0.85 -7.19 12.31
CA SER A 105 2.19 -7.63 11.92
C SER A 105 3.23 -7.50 13.02
N ASN A 106 2.88 -6.92 14.18
CA ASN A 106 3.83 -6.61 15.25
C ASN A 106 5.00 -5.72 14.77
N GLY A 107 4.67 -4.62 14.06
CA GLY A 107 5.63 -3.60 13.62
C GLY A 107 6.39 -3.92 12.33
N ARG A 108 5.86 -4.81 11.47
CA ARG A 108 6.48 -5.19 10.18
C ARG A 108 5.80 -4.54 8.97
N PHE A 109 4.84 -3.65 9.18
CA PHE A 109 4.14 -2.99 8.08
C PHE A 109 4.88 -1.75 7.59
N THR A 110 4.92 -1.55 6.27
CA THR A 110 5.51 -0.35 5.66
C THR A 110 4.67 0.12 4.47
N LEU A 111 4.81 1.38 4.10
CA LEU A 111 4.09 1.98 3.00
C LEU A 111 5.03 2.34 1.85
N ASN A 112 4.58 2.10 0.63
CA ASN A 112 5.13 2.68 -0.58
C ASN A 112 4.13 3.67 -1.17
N VAL A 113 4.38 4.99 -0.98
CA VAL A 113 3.47 6.03 -1.44
C VAL A 113 3.78 6.36 -2.90
N VAL A 114 2.77 6.26 -3.76
CA VAL A 114 2.88 6.46 -5.22
C VAL A 114 1.86 7.48 -5.69
N SER A 115 2.32 8.52 -6.41
CA SER A 115 1.46 9.63 -6.89
C SER A 115 0.63 9.26 -8.11
N ALA A 116 0.07 8.06 -8.20
CA ALA A 116 -0.80 7.50 -9.26
C ALA A 116 -0.36 7.85 -10.71
N TRP A 117 -0.45 6.91 -11.61
CA TRP A 117 -0.02 7.08 -13.01
C TRP A 117 -1.08 6.64 -14.04
N TRP A 118 -2.10 5.88 -13.64
CA TRP A 118 -3.07 5.28 -14.54
C TRP A 118 -4.43 5.99 -14.46
N GLU A 119 -4.66 6.91 -15.39
CA GLU A 119 -5.87 7.73 -15.46
C GLU A 119 -7.13 6.90 -15.70
N GLU A 120 -7.06 5.90 -16.58
CA GLU A 120 -8.23 5.06 -16.91
C GLU A 120 -8.74 4.27 -15.71
N GLU A 121 -7.84 3.75 -14.87
CA GLU A 121 -8.23 3.10 -13.63
C GLU A 121 -8.89 4.08 -12.66
N ALA A 122 -8.31 5.27 -12.49
CA ALA A 122 -8.89 6.30 -11.64
C ALA A 122 -10.30 6.68 -12.10
N ARG A 123 -10.51 6.83 -13.41
CA ARG A 123 -11.83 7.11 -14.00
C ARG A 123 -12.83 5.99 -13.71
N GLN A 124 -12.44 4.72 -13.80
CA GLN A 124 -13.34 3.58 -13.57
C GLN A 124 -13.69 3.39 -12.09
N TYR A 125 -12.75 3.64 -11.20
CA TYR A 125 -12.92 3.46 -9.75
C TYR A 125 -13.30 4.74 -9.00
N GLY A 126 -13.56 5.85 -9.71
CA GLY A 126 -13.92 7.12 -9.08
C GLY A 126 -12.78 7.76 -8.27
N GLY A 127 -11.54 7.39 -8.54
CA GLY A 127 -10.36 8.00 -7.95
C GLY A 127 -10.10 9.40 -8.50
N VAL A 128 -9.37 10.21 -7.74
CA VAL A 128 -8.96 11.54 -8.18
C VAL A 128 -7.69 11.43 -9.02
N PHE A 129 -7.77 11.90 -10.26
CA PHE A 129 -6.63 11.98 -11.17
C PHE A 129 -6.53 13.41 -11.74
N THR A 130 -5.55 14.15 -11.28
CA THR A 130 -5.33 15.55 -11.62
C THR A 130 -4.00 15.73 -12.35
N ALA A 131 -3.61 16.96 -12.65
CA ALA A 131 -2.32 17.28 -13.26
C ALA A 131 -1.14 16.73 -12.42
N HIS A 132 -0.01 16.49 -13.08
CA HIS A 132 1.17 15.87 -12.48
C HIS A 132 1.56 16.53 -11.16
N ASP A 133 1.79 17.84 -11.15
CA ASP A 133 2.28 18.56 -9.97
C ASP A 133 1.25 18.52 -8.81
N GLU A 134 -0.04 18.69 -9.13
CA GLU A 134 -1.10 18.60 -8.14
C GLU A 134 -1.19 17.21 -7.47
N ARG A 135 -0.86 16.13 -8.20
CA ARG A 135 -0.78 14.79 -7.59
C ARG A 135 0.36 14.67 -6.58
N TYR A 136 1.49 15.34 -6.84
CA TYR A 136 2.62 15.37 -5.90
C TYR A 136 2.31 16.24 -4.69
N ASP A 137 1.71 17.42 -4.88
CA ASP A 137 1.26 18.29 -3.76
C ASP A 137 0.26 17.55 -2.85
N ARG A 138 -0.70 16.84 -3.45
CA ARG A 138 -1.64 15.98 -2.71
C ARG A 138 -0.93 14.87 -1.95
N THR A 139 0.09 14.28 -2.55
CA THR A 139 0.88 13.23 -1.91
C THR A 139 1.66 13.77 -0.72
N GLU A 140 2.20 14.96 -0.80
CA GLU A 140 2.89 15.62 0.30
C GLU A 140 1.94 15.84 1.49
N GLU A 141 0.77 16.47 1.26
CA GLU A 141 -0.23 16.65 2.32
C GLU A 141 -0.70 15.31 2.92
N PHE A 142 -0.89 14.29 2.08
CA PHE A 142 -1.27 12.95 2.51
C PHE A 142 -0.25 12.38 3.50
N VAL A 143 1.04 12.45 3.18
CA VAL A 143 2.12 11.95 4.03
C VAL A 143 2.23 12.75 5.33
N ILE A 144 2.05 14.08 5.28
CA ILE A 144 2.02 14.93 6.48
C ILE A 144 0.90 14.46 7.42
N VAL A 145 -0.31 14.29 6.90
CA VAL A 145 -1.47 13.87 7.71
C VAL A 145 -1.25 12.48 8.32
N LEU A 146 -0.71 11.52 7.56
CA LEU A 146 -0.38 10.19 8.09
C LEU A 146 0.56 10.29 9.29
N LYS A 147 1.70 10.99 9.12
CA LYS A 147 2.74 11.10 10.15
C LYS A 147 2.24 11.77 11.43
N GLU A 148 1.50 12.85 11.28
CA GLU A 148 0.99 13.59 12.44
C GLU A 148 -0.10 12.80 13.19
N LEU A 149 -0.99 12.08 12.48
CA LEU A 149 -1.98 11.21 13.12
C LEU A 149 -1.35 10.04 13.90
N TRP A 150 -0.22 9.53 13.46
CA TRP A 150 0.48 8.47 14.21
C TRP A 150 1.18 8.99 15.46
N LYS A 151 1.53 10.28 15.49
CA LYS A 151 2.30 10.91 16.55
C LYS A 151 1.40 11.59 17.60
N GLU A 152 0.49 12.46 17.15
CA GLU A 152 -0.30 13.33 18.01
C GLU A 152 -1.52 12.60 18.59
N GLU A 153 -1.94 12.96 19.81
CA GLU A 153 -3.14 12.41 20.45
C GLU A 153 -4.42 12.91 19.79
N GLU A 154 -4.44 14.19 19.47
CA GLU A 154 -5.48 14.89 18.73
C GLU A 154 -4.81 15.72 17.63
N PHE A 155 -5.31 15.66 16.41
CA PHE A 155 -4.77 16.39 15.28
C PHE A 155 -5.87 17.05 14.46
N SER A 156 -5.64 18.33 14.14
CA SER A 156 -6.44 19.08 13.17
C SER A 156 -5.54 19.55 12.05
N TYR A 157 -6.04 19.50 10.82
CA TYR A 157 -5.29 19.89 9.62
C TYR A 157 -6.20 20.64 8.67
N LYS A 158 -5.66 21.67 8.02
CA LYS A 158 -6.32 22.37 6.92
C LYS A 158 -5.29 22.69 5.86
N GLY A 159 -5.35 21.91 4.77
CA GLY A 159 -4.54 22.08 3.58
C GLY A 159 -5.38 22.39 2.36
N ASN A 160 -4.80 22.20 1.19
CA ASN A 160 -5.46 22.38 -0.10
C ASN A 160 -6.35 21.19 -0.47
N PHE A 161 -5.98 20.00 -0.01
CA PHE A 161 -6.61 18.72 -0.42
C PHE A 161 -7.32 18.02 0.72
N TYR A 162 -6.92 18.26 1.97
CA TYR A 162 -7.46 17.56 3.12
C TYR A 162 -7.79 18.55 4.26
N GLU A 163 -8.89 18.28 4.94
CA GLU A 163 -9.29 19.00 6.13
C GLU A 163 -9.71 18.00 7.21
N LEU A 164 -9.12 18.10 8.40
CA LEU A 164 -9.38 17.26 9.56
C LEU A 164 -9.68 18.12 10.79
N HIS A 165 -10.61 17.69 11.61
CA HIS A 165 -11.03 18.41 12.82
C HIS A 165 -10.95 17.50 14.03
N HIS A 166 -10.14 17.85 15.05
CA HIS A 166 -10.05 17.15 16.34
C HIS A 166 -9.98 15.62 16.18
N THR A 167 -9.17 15.15 15.24
CA THR A 167 -9.11 13.75 14.85
C THR A 167 -8.23 12.96 15.82
N HIS A 168 -8.78 11.91 16.41
CA HIS A 168 -8.07 10.96 17.25
C HIS A 168 -7.80 9.66 16.49
N LEU A 169 -6.61 9.14 16.63
CA LEU A 169 -6.22 7.82 16.11
C LEU A 169 -5.70 6.93 17.23
N SER A 170 -6.40 5.86 17.51
CA SER A 170 -6.02 4.83 18.49
C SER A 170 -6.49 3.45 18.00
N PRO A 171 -5.69 2.35 18.11
CA PRO A 171 -4.32 2.36 18.65
C PRO A 171 -3.34 3.09 17.72
N LYS A 172 -2.23 3.53 18.27
CA LYS A 172 -1.08 4.02 17.50
C LYS A 172 -0.34 2.83 16.86
N PRO A 173 0.51 3.04 15.85
CA PRO A 173 1.42 2.00 15.37
C PRO A 173 2.28 1.40 16.49
N VAL A 174 2.69 0.15 16.31
CA VAL A 174 3.69 -0.51 17.17
C VAL A 174 5.07 0.13 16.99
N GLN A 175 5.36 0.55 15.76
CA GLN A 175 6.59 1.27 15.40
C GLN A 175 6.60 2.64 16.08
N LYS A 176 7.46 2.85 17.08
CA LYS A 176 7.48 4.06 17.93
C LYS A 176 7.75 5.36 17.18
N GLN A 177 8.41 5.29 16.03
CA GLN A 177 8.70 6.46 15.18
C GLN A 177 7.67 6.65 14.06
N GLY A 178 6.54 5.93 14.12
CA GLY A 178 5.58 5.79 13.03
C GLY A 178 5.99 4.74 12.01
N ILE A 179 5.05 4.42 11.12
CA ILE A 179 5.26 3.42 10.06
C ILE A 179 6.26 3.98 9.04
N LYS A 180 7.22 3.16 8.62
CA LYS A 180 8.16 3.54 7.56
C LYS A 180 7.41 3.84 6.26
N ILE A 181 7.79 4.94 5.62
CA ILE A 181 7.25 5.35 4.32
C ILE A 181 8.39 5.37 3.29
N TYR A 182 8.17 4.68 2.20
CA TYR A 182 8.97 4.77 0.99
C TYR A 182 8.19 5.57 -0.06
N VAL A 183 8.87 6.34 -0.85
CA VAL A 183 8.30 7.11 -1.96
C VAL A 183 8.94 6.63 -3.24
N GLY A 184 8.11 6.18 -4.18
CA GLY A 184 8.54 5.81 -5.52
C GLY A 184 8.24 6.93 -6.52
N GLY A 185 9.19 7.24 -7.38
CA GLY A 185 9.02 8.20 -8.46
C GLY A 185 10.35 8.51 -9.14
N GLU A 186 10.29 8.79 -10.44
CA GLU A 186 11.36 9.39 -11.21
C GLU A 186 10.90 10.80 -11.60
N SER A 187 11.20 11.77 -10.76
CA SER A 187 11.07 13.20 -11.11
C SER A 187 12.41 13.86 -11.00
N GLU A 188 12.76 14.69 -12.01
CA GLU A 188 13.90 15.61 -11.94
C GLU A 188 13.62 16.74 -10.95
#